data_6cec91bc6d0137afd9394085f1fbd251
#
_entry.id   6cec91bc6d0137afd9394085f1fbd251
#
_cell.length_a   1.000
_cell.length_b   1.000
_cell.length_c   1.000
_cell.angle_alpha   90.00
_cell.angle_beta   90.00
_cell.angle_gamma   90.00
#
_symmetry.space_group_name_H-M   'P 1'
#
loop_
_entity.id
_entity.type
_entity.pdbx_description
1 polymer ?
#
loop_
_entity_poly.entity_id
_entity_poly.type
_entity_poly.pdbx_seq_one_letter_code
_entity_poly.pdbx_strand_id
1 'polypeptide(L)'
;MKRRIGILTSGGDCPGLNACIRGVARASYQLFDAEFIGISDGFRGLIDGDYRVMQPDDFSEILTLGGTILGTSRQPYRNMRVIENNLDKVAAMKKNYKEMKLDCLLTLGGNGTHKTANLLAQEGLHVIGLPKTIDNDIYGTDVTFGFHSAVDIATDVIDRIHTTANSHGRVMVIELMGNKAGWLTLYAGVSGGADVILIPEIPYTIDSLIRAVEERAKKKKRKFAIIAVAEGAMTTEEAKLKGKKRAAVRAEETYMSVSYRIADQIQQATGIESRVVVPGHYQRGGSPSPYDRLLSTRFGEYAARLILEEKYGRTVAMKGDVVTDNRLCEVAGKTKFVSPGNQLVSTAKNVGISFGD
;
A
#
# COMPACT_ATOMS: atom_id res chain seq x y z
N MET A 1 -30.51 19.52 -6.78
CA MET A 1 -30.99 18.20 -6.33
C MET A 1 -29.94 17.62 -5.41
N LYS A 2 -30.31 17.13 -4.24
CA LYS A 2 -29.39 16.55 -3.25
C LYS A 2 -28.78 15.28 -3.79
N ARG A 3 -27.43 15.16 -3.81
CA ARG A 3 -26.71 13.96 -4.27
C ARG A 3 -26.42 13.05 -3.11
N ARG A 4 -26.74 11.76 -3.25
CA ARG A 4 -26.55 10.75 -2.22
C ARG A 4 -25.33 9.88 -2.55
N ILE A 5 -24.27 10.01 -1.75
CA ILE A 5 -22.94 9.49 -2.01
C ILE A 5 -22.63 8.37 -1.03
N GLY A 6 -22.46 7.15 -1.54
CA GLY A 6 -21.92 6.03 -0.76
C GLY A 6 -20.41 6.14 -0.65
N ILE A 7 -19.85 5.82 0.51
CA ILE A 7 -18.41 5.79 0.72
C ILE A 7 -18.03 4.54 1.51
N LEU A 8 -17.01 3.82 1.02
CA LEU A 8 -16.46 2.64 1.68
C LEU A 8 -14.94 2.61 1.64
N THR A 9 -14.35 1.96 2.64
CA THR A 9 -12.91 1.68 2.73
C THR A 9 -12.69 0.18 2.66
N SER A 10 -11.80 -0.30 1.79
CA SER A 10 -11.62 -1.74 1.54
C SER A 10 -10.16 -2.16 1.49
N GLY A 11 -9.88 -3.36 1.99
CA GLY A 11 -8.54 -3.93 2.07
C GLY A 11 -7.80 -3.54 3.35
N GLY A 12 -6.46 -3.62 3.39
CA GLY A 12 -5.68 -3.17 4.54
C GLY A 12 -5.85 -1.67 4.75
N ASP A 13 -5.99 -1.26 6.00
CA ASP A 13 -6.01 0.15 6.37
C ASP A 13 -4.64 0.82 6.21
N CYS A 14 -4.64 2.14 6.25
CA CYS A 14 -3.42 2.94 6.32
C CYS A 14 -3.73 4.34 6.85
N PRO A 15 -2.73 5.07 7.34
CA PRO A 15 -2.89 6.48 7.65
C PRO A 15 -3.35 7.30 6.44
N GLY A 16 -4.33 8.20 6.64
CA GLY A 16 -4.86 9.06 5.57
C GLY A 16 -6.27 8.71 5.09
N LEU A 17 -6.81 7.52 5.40
CA LEU A 17 -8.18 7.14 5.03
C LEU A 17 -9.20 8.16 5.53
N ASN A 18 -9.18 8.47 6.82
CA ASN A 18 -10.12 9.43 7.42
C ASN A 18 -9.90 10.85 6.88
N ALA A 19 -8.66 11.25 6.62
CA ALA A 19 -8.35 12.52 5.99
C ALA A 19 -8.97 12.63 4.59
N CYS A 20 -8.95 11.53 3.81
CA CYS A 20 -9.57 11.46 2.50
C CYS A 20 -11.09 11.51 2.58
N ILE A 21 -11.72 10.73 3.47
CA ILE A 21 -13.16 10.76 3.74
C ILE A 21 -13.61 12.18 4.08
N ARG A 22 -12.87 12.85 4.99
CA ARG A 22 -13.12 14.25 5.36
C ARG A 22 -12.98 15.19 4.15
N GLY A 23 -11.95 15.02 3.34
CA GLY A 23 -11.70 15.82 2.14
C GLY A 23 -12.86 15.76 1.17
N VAL A 24 -13.35 14.55 0.89
CA VAL A 24 -14.54 14.31 0.05
C VAL A 24 -15.75 15.05 0.63
N ALA A 25 -16.07 14.81 1.90
CA ALA A 25 -17.28 15.35 2.51
C ALA A 25 -17.26 16.89 2.56
N ARG A 26 -16.16 17.48 3.04
CA ARG A 26 -16.00 18.93 3.13
C ARG A 26 -16.10 19.62 1.78
N ALA A 27 -15.46 19.06 0.75
CA ALA A 27 -15.53 19.61 -0.60
C ALA A 27 -16.94 19.48 -1.19
N SER A 28 -17.57 18.32 -1.03
CA SER A 28 -18.94 18.10 -1.54
C SER A 28 -19.94 19.07 -0.94
N TYR A 29 -19.92 19.30 0.39
CA TYR A 29 -20.81 20.26 1.05
C TYR A 29 -20.60 21.71 0.58
N GLN A 30 -19.40 22.04 0.06
CA GLN A 30 -19.15 23.37 -0.50
C GLN A 30 -19.57 23.50 -1.97
N LEU A 31 -19.48 22.39 -2.71
CA LEU A 31 -19.70 22.40 -4.18
C LEU A 31 -21.15 22.13 -4.55
N PHE A 32 -21.88 21.33 -3.74
CA PHE A 32 -23.27 20.94 -4.03
C PHE A 32 -23.99 20.43 -2.76
N ASP A 33 -25.31 20.28 -2.85
CA ASP A 33 -26.09 19.65 -1.77
C ASP A 33 -25.81 18.13 -1.75
N ALA A 34 -25.20 17.64 -0.67
CA ALA A 34 -24.74 16.27 -0.52
C ALA A 34 -25.32 15.58 0.72
N GLU A 35 -25.56 14.28 0.61
CA GLU A 35 -25.82 13.35 1.72
C GLU A 35 -24.86 12.17 1.62
N PHE A 36 -24.27 11.78 2.74
CA PHE A 36 -23.31 10.69 2.77
C PHE A 36 -23.88 9.43 3.43
N ILE A 37 -23.61 8.29 2.80
CA ILE A 37 -23.89 6.94 3.30
C ILE A 37 -22.54 6.26 3.56
N GLY A 38 -22.20 6.08 4.83
CA GLY A 38 -21.03 5.34 5.24
C GLY A 38 -21.35 3.83 5.22
N ILE A 39 -20.65 3.07 4.37
CA ILE A 39 -20.83 1.63 4.23
C ILE A 39 -19.81 0.95 5.13
N SER A 40 -20.28 0.12 6.08
CA SER A 40 -19.45 -0.57 7.07
C SER A 40 -18.58 -1.64 6.41
N ASP A 41 -17.34 -1.83 6.90
CA ASP A 41 -16.47 -2.95 6.51
C ASP A 41 -16.29 -3.14 4.99
N GLY A 42 -16.31 -2.06 4.22
CA GLY A 42 -16.01 -2.05 2.80
C GLY A 42 -17.04 -2.79 1.94
N PHE A 43 -16.57 -3.60 0.98
CA PHE A 43 -17.49 -4.34 0.11
C PHE A 43 -18.34 -5.37 0.85
N ARG A 44 -17.95 -5.80 2.05
CA ARG A 44 -18.77 -6.67 2.88
C ARG A 44 -20.08 -5.97 3.24
N GLY A 45 -19.99 -4.77 3.79
CA GLY A 45 -21.20 -4.01 4.13
C GLY A 45 -22.05 -3.66 2.90
N LEU A 46 -21.43 -3.42 1.74
CA LEU A 46 -22.19 -3.22 0.50
C LEU A 46 -22.94 -4.50 0.06
N ILE A 47 -22.37 -5.69 0.30
CA ILE A 47 -23.00 -6.98 0.03
C ILE A 47 -24.15 -7.24 1.04
N ASP A 48 -23.89 -6.99 2.31
CA ASP A 48 -24.80 -7.33 3.41
C ASP A 48 -25.89 -6.26 3.63
N GLY A 49 -25.73 -5.06 3.03
CA GLY A 49 -26.63 -3.91 3.25
C GLY A 49 -26.38 -3.21 4.59
N ASP A 50 -25.14 -3.28 5.12
CA ASP A 50 -24.76 -2.64 6.38
C ASP A 50 -24.17 -1.24 6.10
N TYR A 51 -24.94 -0.23 6.51
CA TYR A 51 -24.59 1.18 6.29
C TYR A 51 -25.26 2.10 7.30
N ARG A 52 -24.75 3.32 7.39
CA ARG A 52 -25.39 4.40 8.15
C ARG A 52 -25.41 5.71 7.37
N VAL A 53 -26.42 6.53 7.62
CA VAL A 53 -26.42 7.92 7.15
C VAL A 53 -25.42 8.70 8.01
N MET A 54 -24.49 9.37 7.36
CA MET A 54 -23.47 10.17 8.04
C MET A 54 -23.92 11.62 8.17
N GLN A 55 -23.68 12.18 9.35
CA GLN A 55 -23.94 13.58 9.62
C GLN A 55 -22.69 14.44 9.40
N PRO A 56 -22.80 15.75 9.16
CA PRO A 56 -21.64 16.62 8.99
C PRO A 56 -20.62 16.54 10.13
N ASP A 57 -21.05 16.28 11.36
CA ASP A 57 -20.18 16.14 12.52
C ASP A 57 -19.34 14.86 12.49
N ASP A 58 -19.80 13.80 11.83
CA ASP A 58 -19.01 12.57 11.64
C ASP A 58 -17.67 12.81 10.90
N PHE A 59 -17.58 13.92 10.17
CA PHE A 59 -16.38 14.30 9.42
C PHE A 59 -15.51 15.32 10.17
N SER A 60 -15.90 15.69 11.38
CA SER A 60 -15.13 16.60 12.24
C SER A 60 -14.02 15.79 12.95
N GLU A 61 -12.89 16.46 13.22
CA GLU A 61 -11.74 15.94 14.00
C GLU A 61 -11.07 14.64 13.48
N ILE A 62 -11.49 14.11 12.33
CA ILE A 62 -10.93 12.87 11.77
C ILE A 62 -9.68 13.06 10.88
N LEU A 63 -9.22 14.29 10.65
CA LEU A 63 -8.08 14.60 9.78
C LEU A 63 -6.80 13.89 10.24
N THR A 64 -6.57 13.82 11.53
CA THR A 64 -5.37 13.24 12.14
C THR A 64 -5.56 11.83 12.64
N LEU A 65 -6.78 11.29 12.53
CA LEU A 65 -7.13 9.98 13.04
C LEU A 65 -6.64 8.88 12.06
N GLY A 66 -5.84 7.94 12.58
CA GLY A 66 -5.42 6.75 11.85
C GLY A 66 -6.55 5.73 11.68
N GLY A 67 -6.28 4.67 10.93
CA GLY A 67 -7.29 3.66 10.61
C GLY A 67 -8.44 4.23 9.76
N THR A 68 -9.65 3.72 9.95
CA THR A 68 -10.87 4.15 9.24
C THR A 68 -12.10 4.13 10.14
N ILE A 69 -12.88 5.23 10.09
CA ILE A 69 -14.16 5.35 10.84
C ILE A 69 -15.28 4.45 10.27
N LEU A 70 -15.07 3.85 9.10
CA LEU A 70 -16.05 2.98 8.42
C LEU A 70 -15.73 1.49 8.60
N GLY A 71 -14.63 1.15 9.26
CA GLY A 71 -14.15 -0.23 9.25
C GLY A 71 -13.67 -0.68 7.86
N THR A 72 -13.06 -1.83 7.78
CA THR A 72 -12.58 -2.39 6.52
C THR A 72 -12.53 -3.91 6.56
N SER A 73 -12.74 -4.54 5.42
CA SER A 73 -12.56 -5.98 5.26
C SER A 73 -11.88 -6.33 3.94
N ARG A 74 -11.34 -7.56 3.87
CA ARG A 74 -10.77 -8.10 2.63
C ARG A 74 -11.81 -8.99 1.95
N GLN A 75 -12.30 -8.52 0.80
CA GLN A 75 -13.12 -9.31 -0.11
C GLN A 75 -12.31 -9.56 -1.39
N PRO A 76 -11.74 -10.77 -1.58
CA PRO A 76 -10.90 -11.07 -2.73
C PRO A 76 -11.67 -10.92 -4.05
N TYR A 77 -11.16 -10.13 -4.98
CA TYR A 77 -11.79 -9.92 -6.30
C TYR A 77 -12.12 -11.23 -7.03
N ARG A 78 -11.25 -12.24 -6.93
CA ARG A 78 -11.47 -13.56 -7.56
C ARG A 78 -12.77 -14.25 -7.13
N ASN A 79 -13.27 -13.92 -5.93
CA ASN A 79 -14.48 -14.51 -5.35
C ASN A 79 -15.72 -13.64 -5.57
N MET A 80 -15.62 -12.48 -6.24
CA MET A 80 -16.76 -11.55 -6.39
C MET A 80 -17.86 -12.12 -7.29
N ARG A 81 -17.49 -12.88 -8.33
CA ARG A 81 -18.43 -13.53 -9.24
C ARG A 81 -18.74 -15.00 -8.87
N VAL A 82 -18.18 -15.48 -7.76
CA VAL A 82 -18.44 -16.85 -7.27
C VAL A 82 -19.70 -16.81 -6.41
N ILE A 83 -20.69 -17.62 -6.79
CA ILE A 83 -21.90 -17.80 -5.98
C ILE A 83 -21.55 -18.79 -4.86
N GLU A 84 -21.66 -18.35 -3.63
CA GLU A 84 -21.41 -19.14 -2.42
C GLU A 84 -22.65 -19.06 -1.52
N ASN A 85 -23.15 -20.19 -1.05
CA ASN A 85 -24.35 -20.26 -0.19
C ASN A 85 -25.58 -19.53 -0.80
N ASN A 86 -25.81 -19.70 -2.09
CA ASN A 86 -26.87 -19.02 -2.87
C ASN A 86 -26.74 -17.47 -2.90
N LEU A 87 -25.60 -16.92 -2.53
CA LEU A 87 -25.34 -15.48 -2.57
C LEU A 87 -24.56 -15.09 -3.83
N ASP A 88 -25.19 -14.34 -4.72
CA ASP A 88 -24.53 -13.58 -5.78
C ASP A 88 -24.12 -12.22 -5.22
N LYS A 89 -22.83 -12.07 -4.92
CA LYS A 89 -22.27 -10.86 -4.30
C LYS A 89 -22.45 -9.62 -5.20
N VAL A 90 -22.33 -9.77 -6.52
CA VAL A 90 -22.50 -8.66 -7.48
C VAL A 90 -23.95 -8.20 -7.52
N ALA A 91 -24.89 -9.15 -7.61
CA ALA A 91 -26.31 -8.85 -7.57
C ALA A 91 -26.71 -8.20 -6.23
N ALA A 92 -26.19 -8.68 -5.10
CA ALA A 92 -26.43 -8.10 -3.78
C ALA A 92 -25.92 -6.64 -3.69
N MET A 93 -24.68 -6.37 -4.13
CA MET A 93 -24.13 -5.00 -4.16
C MET A 93 -24.97 -4.06 -5.03
N LYS A 94 -25.42 -4.54 -6.21
CA LYS A 94 -26.30 -3.74 -7.11
C LYS A 94 -27.66 -3.45 -6.48
N LYS A 95 -28.24 -4.44 -5.80
CA LYS A 95 -29.51 -4.31 -5.07
C LYS A 95 -29.36 -3.24 -3.96
N ASN A 96 -28.38 -3.41 -3.09
CA ASN A 96 -28.15 -2.51 -1.96
C ASN A 96 -27.78 -1.09 -2.41
N TYR A 97 -26.99 -0.92 -3.49
CA TYR A 97 -26.73 0.38 -4.11
C TYR A 97 -28.04 1.11 -4.46
N LYS A 98 -29.01 0.40 -5.07
CA LYS A 98 -30.33 0.96 -5.43
C LYS A 98 -31.18 1.23 -4.19
N GLU A 99 -31.21 0.33 -3.20
CA GLU A 99 -31.96 0.50 -1.96
C GLU A 99 -31.48 1.68 -1.14
N MET A 100 -30.15 1.89 -1.07
CA MET A 100 -29.54 3.08 -0.50
C MET A 100 -29.79 4.34 -1.33
N LYS A 101 -30.34 4.23 -2.55
CA LYS A 101 -30.58 5.33 -3.51
C LYS A 101 -29.33 6.13 -3.79
N LEU A 102 -28.20 5.45 -4.00
CA LEU A 102 -26.93 6.12 -4.25
C LEU A 102 -26.85 6.68 -5.67
N ASP A 103 -26.40 7.93 -5.79
CA ASP A 103 -26.06 8.55 -7.07
C ASP A 103 -24.63 8.19 -7.48
N CYS A 104 -23.74 7.96 -6.50
CA CYS A 104 -22.35 7.57 -6.70
C CYS A 104 -21.82 6.75 -5.52
N LEU A 105 -20.89 5.83 -5.79
CA LEU A 105 -20.13 5.06 -4.81
C LEU A 105 -18.64 5.44 -4.88
N LEU A 106 -18.10 5.89 -3.76
CA LEU A 106 -16.66 6.11 -3.58
C LEU A 106 -16.02 4.89 -2.94
N THR A 107 -14.94 4.39 -3.55
CA THR A 107 -14.21 3.22 -3.07
C THR A 107 -12.76 3.58 -2.77
N LEU A 108 -12.40 3.60 -1.48
CA LEU A 108 -11.04 3.88 -1.03
C LEU A 108 -10.30 2.55 -0.83
N GLY A 109 -9.29 2.27 -1.66
CA GLY A 109 -8.59 1.00 -1.53
C GLY A 109 -7.45 0.76 -2.50
N GLY A 110 -6.84 -0.43 -2.39
CA GLY A 110 -5.72 -0.87 -3.21
C GLY A 110 -6.14 -1.53 -4.54
N ASN A 111 -5.22 -2.27 -5.16
CA ASN A 111 -5.43 -2.95 -6.45
C ASN A 111 -6.67 -3.86 -6.48
N GLY A 112 -6.93 -4.62 -5.42
CA GLY A 112 -8.12 -5.47 -5.31
C GLY A 112 -9.41 -4.66 -5.34
N THR A 113 -9.43 -3.54 -4.62
CA THR A 113 -10.57 -2.61 -4.56
C THR A 113 -10.84 -1.98 -5.92
N HIS A 114 -9.79 -1.54 -6.65
CA HIS A 114 -9.93 -0.99 -8.00
C HIS A 114 -10.49 -2.01 -9.00
N LYS A 115 -10.13 -3.29 -8.88
CA LYS A 115 -10.73 -4.36 -9.69
C LYS A 115 -12.23 -4.51 -9.43
N THR A 116 -12.63 -4.50 -8.17
CA THR A 116 -14.06 -4.59 -7.81
C THR A 116 -14.80 -3.31 -8.19
N ALA A 117 -14.20 -2.13 -8.01
CA ALA A 117 -14.76 -0.87 -8.47
C ALA A 117 -15.00 -0.85 -9.98
N ASN A 118 -14.02 -1.32 -10.77
CA ASN A 118 -14.17 -1.46 -12.22
C ASN A 118 -15.27 -2.48 -12.60
N LEU A 119 -15.35 -3.60 -11.88
CA LEU A 119 -16.44 -4.56 -12.07
C LEU A 119 -17.81 -3.91 -11.89
N LEU A 120 -18.01 -3.16 -10.80
CA LEU A 120 -19.27 -2.48 -10.51
C LEU A 120 -19.57 -1.39 -11.54
N ALA A 121 -18.55 -0.66 -12.01
CA ALA A 121 -18.72 0.31 -13.10
C ALA A 121 -19.17 -0.36 -14.41
N GLN A 122 -18.61 -1.53 -14.75
CA GLN A 122 -19.05 -2.35 -15.89
C GLN A 122 -20.48 -2.88 -15.73
N GLU A 123 -20.92 -3.09 -14.49
CA GLU A 123 -22.30 -3.46 -14.15
C GLU A 123 -23.28 -2.28 -14.14
N GLY A 124 -22.81 -1.09 -14.56
CA GLY A 124 -23.62 0.12 -14.73
C GLY A 124 -23.78 0.98 -13.46
N LEU A 125 -22.97 0.77 -12.44
CA LEU A 125 -22.97 1.64 -11.25
C LEU A 125 -22.02 2.82 -11.44
N HIS A 126 -22.39 3.97 -10.89
CA HIS A 126 -21.52 5.14 -10.83
C HIS A 126 -20.50 4.97 -9.70
N VAL A 127 -19.25 4.72 -10.06
CA VAL A 127 -18.17 4.44 -9.09
C VAL A 127 -16.98 5.36 -9.36
N ILE A 128 -16.37 5.87 -8.29
CA ILE A 128 -15.10 6.59 -8.31
C ILE A 128 -14.15 5.89 -7.33
N GLY A 129 -12.94 5.56 -7.79
CA GLY A 129 -11.86 4.99 -6.98
C GLY A 129 -10.94 6.06 -6.40
N LEU A 130 -10.42 5.80 -5.20
CA LEU A 130 -9.37 6.60 -4.58
C LEU A 130 -8.21 5.68 -4.19
N PRO A 131 -6.97 5.96 -4.66
CA PRO A 131 -5.85 5.04 -4.53
C PRO A 131 -5.25 5.09 -3.13
N LYS A 132 -5.60 4.11 -2.31
CA LYS A 132 -5.21 3.92 -0.94
C LYS A 132 -4.38 2.65 -0.79
N THR A 133 -3.10 2.81 -0.50
CA THR A 133 -2.20 1.71 -0.10
C THR A 133 -0.87 2.26 0.40
N ILE A 134 -0.24 1.56 1.34
CA ILE A 134 1.15 1.85 1.75
C ILE A 134 2.18 1.30 0.75
N ASP A 135 1.76 0.42 -0.17
CA ASP A 135 2.66 -0.27 -1.10
C ASP A 135 3.02 0.59 -2.33
N ASN A 136 2.31 1.71 -2.55
CA ASN A 136 2.46 2.61 -3.71
C ASN A 136 2.41 1.89 -5.06
N ASP A 137 1.65 0.81 -5.14
CA ASP A 137 1.62 -0.14 -6.26
C ASP A 137 0.45 0.05 -7.25
N ILE A 138 -0.35 1.12 -7.09
CA ILE A 138 -1.46 1.41 -8.01
C ILE A 138 -0.93 2.00 -9.30
N TYR A 139 -1.25 1.35 -10.42
CA TYR A 139 -0.88 1.81 -11.75
C TYR A 139 -1.60 3.13 -12.10
N GLY A 140 -0.90 4.03 -12.80
CA GLY A 140 -1.49 5.28 -13.29
C GLY A 140 -1.47 6.44 -12.29
N THR A 141 -0.93 6.26 -11.09
CA THR A 141 -0.67 7.34 -10.13
C THR A 141 0.77 7.29 -9.64
N ASP A 142 1.38 8.44 -9.45
CA ASP A 142 2.76 8.54 -8.94
C ASP A 142 2.82 8.20 -7.46
N VAL A 143 1.79 8.54 -6.70
CA VAL A 143 1.73 8.31 -5.26
C VAL A 143 0.33 7.90 -4.82
N THR A 144 0.27 7.06 -3.78
CA THR A 144 -0.95 6.66 -3.07
C THR A 144 -0.91 7.19 -1.65
N PHE A 145 -2.05 7.62 -1.11
CA PHE A 145 -2.05 8.06 0.29
C PHE A 145 -1.89 6.87 1.26
N GLY A 146 -1.20 7.14 2.36
CA GLY A 146 -0.71 6.15 3.32
C GLY A 146 0.73 5.70 3.06
N PHE A 147 1.25 5.90 1.86
CA PHE A 147 2.61 5.50 1.49
C PHE A 147 3.67 6.29 2.25
N HIS A 148 3.59 7.62 2.25
CA HIS A 148 4.60 8.44 2.93
C HIS A 148 4.59 8.28 4.45
N SER A 149 3.42 8.12 5.05
CA SER A 149 3.33 7.79 6.48
C SER A 149 4.00 6.44 6.80
N ALA A 150 3.85 5.45 5.94
CA ALA A 150 4.53 4.16 6.10
C ALA A 150 6.05 4.27 5.86
N VAL A 151 6.49 5.12 4.93
CA VAL A 151 7.93 5.43 4.72
C VAL A 151 8.52 6.08 5.98
N ASP A 152 7.83 7.07 6.57
CA ASP A 152 8.28 7.73 7.79
C ASP A 152 8.46 6.72 8.94
N ILE A 153 7.47 5.85 9.14
CA ILE A 153 7.52 4.80 10.17
C ILE A 153 8.64 3.80 9.90
N ALA A 154 8.78 3.34 8.66
CA ALA A 154 9.82 2.40 8.28
C ALA A 154 11.22 3.00 8.42
N THR A 155 11.38 4.29 8.11
CA THR A 155 12.62 5.03 8.29
C THR A 155 12.96 5.19 9.78
N ASP A 156 11.98 5.55 10.64
CA ASP A 156 12.20 5.61 12.10
C ASP A 156 12.67 4.26 12.68
N VAL A 157 12.11 3.16 12.17
CA VAL A 157 12.59 1.81 12.55
C VAL A 157 14.06 1.61 12.16
N ILE A 158 14.44 1.95 10.93
CA ILE A 158 15.82 1.83 10.43
C ILE A 158 16.76 2.68 11.27
N ASP A 159 16.42 3.93 11.56
CA ASP A 159 17.22 4.86 12.35
C ASP A 159 17.48 4.34 13.77
N ARG A 160 16.45 3.82 14.43
CA ARG A 160 16.57 3.22 15.77
C ARG A 160 17.46 1.98 15.76
N ILE A 161 17.30 1.12 14.76
CA ILE A 161 18.08 -0.11 14.62
C ILE A 161 19.52 0.21 14.23
N HIS A 162 19.78 1.27 13.48
CA HIS A 162 21.11 1.69 13.08
C HIS A 162 22.05 1.93 14.30
N THR A 163 21.53 2.57 15.34
CA THR A 163 22.30 2.88 16.54
C THR A 163 22.72 1.62 17.31
N THR A 164 21.81 0.65 17.46
CA THR A 164 22.10 -0.61 18.14
C THR A 164 22.99 -1.55 17.30
N ALA A 165 22.80 -1.57 15.98
CA ALA A 165 23.65 -2.32 15.05
C ALA A 165 25.11 -1.87 15.17
N ASN A 166 25.32 -0.55 15.18
CA ASN A 166 26.64 0.05 15.36
C ASN A 166 27.27 -0.25 16.71
N SER A 167 26.48 -0.23 17.79
CA SER A 167 26.98 -0.48 19.16
C SER A 167 27.47 -1.92 19.35
N HIS A 168 26.77 -2.88 18.74
CA HIS A 168 27.06 -4.30 18.90
C HIS A 168 27.88 -4.92 17.76
N GLY A 169 28.10 -4.21 16.66
CA GLY A 169 28.80 -4.77 15.48
C GLY A 169 28.03 -5.89 14.79
N ARG A 170 26.71 -5.74 14.63
CA ARG A 170 25.80 -6.75 14.07
C ARG A 170 25.32 -6.41 12.69
N VAL A 171 24.94 -7.42 11.91
CA VAL A 171 24.12 -7.24 10.72
C VAL A 171 22.65 -7.23 11.16
N MET A 172 21.93 -6.17 10.78
CA MET A 172 20.50 -6.05 11.05
C MET A 172 19.72 -6.15 9.75
N VAL A 173 18.86 -7.15 9.66
CA VAL A 173 17.98 -7.41 8.52
C VAL A 173 16.58 -6.91 8.90
N ILE A 174 16.11 -5.85 8.24
CA ILE A 174 14.84 -5.20 8.55
C ILE A 174 13.85 -5.51 7.45
N GLU A 175 12.82 -6.31 7.76
CA GLU A 175 11.79 -6.70 6.81
C GLU A 175 10.67 -5.66 6.76
N LEU A 176 10.44 -5.09 5.59
CA LEU A 176 9.44 -4.08 5.37
C LEU A 176 8.30 -4.62 4.49
N MET A 177 7.09 -4.12 4.72
CA MET A 177 5.93 -4.42 3.91
C MET A 177 6.11 -3.87 2.47
N GLY A 178 5.15 -4.12 1.60
CA GLY A 178 5.17 -3.67 0.20
C GLY A 178 4.58 -4.71 -0.75
N ASN A 179 4.18 -5.88 -0.23
CA ASN A 179 3.57 -6.98 -0.97
C ASN A 179 4.43 -7.41 -2.17
N LYS A 180 4.10 -6.99 -3.39
CA LYS A 180 4.80 -7.38 -4.63
C LYS A 180 5.68 -6.27 -5.20
N ALA A 181 5.66 -5.08 -4.62
CA ALA A 181 6.39 -3.92 -5.10
C ALA A 181 7.36 -3.40 -4.02
N GLY A 182 8.55 -3.04 -4.44
CA GLY A 182 9.62 -2.62 -3.54
C GLY A 182 9.64 -1.14 -3.16
N TRP A 183 8.59 -0.38 -3.49
CA TRP A 183 8.57 1.06 -3.29
C TRP A 183 8.83 1.48 -1.84
N LEU A 184 8.14 0.85 -0.88
CA LEU A 184 8.28 1.19 0.54
C LEU A 184 9.72 0.92 1.02
N THR A 185 10.25 -0.24 0.69
CA THR A 185 11.61 -0.64 1.07
C THR A 185 12.67 0.23 0.40
N LEU A 186 12.47 0.58 -0.87
CA LEU A 186 13.39 1.48 -1.59
C LEU A 186 13.44 2.87 -0.94
N TYR A 187 12.29 3.48 -0.69
CA TYR A 187 12.23 4.81 -0.09
C TYR A 187 12.77 4.81 1.34
N ALA A 188 12.30 3.91 2.19
CA ALA A 188 12.75 3.82 3.58
C ALA A 188 14.24 3.43 3.69
N GLY A 189 14.71 2.51 2.84
CA GLY A 189 16.10 2.08 2.83
C GLY A 189 17.07 3.20 2.43
N VAL A 190 16.72 4.00 1.42
CA VAL A 190 17.52 5.17 1.02
C VAL A 190 17.48 6.23 2.10
N SER A 191 16.29 6.53 2.64
CA SER A 191 16.11 7.57 3.66
C SER A 191 16.79 7.23 4.99
N GLY A 192 16.74 5.96 5.41
CA GLY A 192 17.36 5.47 6.64
C GLY A 192 18.83 5.04 6.47
N GLY A 193 19.41 5.21 5.27
CA GLY A 193 20.83 4.93 5.03
C GLY A 193 21.18 3.44 5.13
N ALA A 194 20.32 2.56 4.63
CA ALA A 194 20.63 1.13 4.54
C ALA A 194 21.86 0.88 3.65
N ASP A 195 22.66 -0.11 3.99
CA ASP A 195 23.83 -0.52 3.19
C ASP A 195 23.42 -1.41 2.01
N VAL A 196 22.32 -2.16 2.20
CA VAL A 196 21.73 -3.03 1.18
C VAL A 196 20.21 -2.84 1.17
N ILE A 197 19.62 -2.80 -0.03
CA ILE A 197 18.17 -2.75 -0.25
C ILE A 197 17.79 -3.90 -1.16
N LEU A 198 16.94 -4.82 -0.68
CA LEU A 198 16.44 -5.97 -1.45
C LEU A 198 14.97 -5.77 -1.78
N ILE A 199 14.65 -5.69 -3.06
CA ILE A 199 13.28 -5.50 -3.55
C ILE A 199 12.89 -6.59 -4.56
N PRO A 200 11.59 -6.87 -4.73
CA PRO A 200 11.13 -7.95 -5.62
C PRO A 200 11.55 -7.78 -7.07
N GLU A 201 11.70 -6.53 -7.52
CA GLU A 201 11.98 -6.18 -8.91
C GLU A 201 13.45 -6.34 -9.30
N ILE A 202 14.35 -6.43 -8.31
CA ILE A 202 15.78 -6.69 -8.51
C ILE A 202 16.14 -7.93 -7.71
N PRO A 203 16.08 -9.13 -8.35
CA PRO A 203 16.43 -10.38 -7.68
C PRO A 203 17.89 -10.40 -7.26
N TYR A 204 18.14 -10.85 -6.03
CA TYR A 204 19.48 -10.88 -5.45
C TYR A 204 20.12 -12.28 -5.53
N THR A 205 21.46 -12.34 -5.41
CA THR A 205 22.18 -13.57 -5.09
C THR A 205 22.77 -13.50 -3.69
N ILE A 206 22.82 -14.61 -2.99
CA ILE A 206 23.38 -14.63 -1.64
C ILE A 206 24.88 -14.27 -1.64
N ASP A 207 25.62 -14.68 -2.68
CA ASP A 207 27.04 -14.35 -2.80
C ASP A 207 27.29 -12.85 -2.96
N SER A 208 26.45 -12.14 -3.74
CA SER A 208 26.55 -10.70 -3.88
C SER A 208 26.20 -9.97 -2.58
N LEU A 209 25.21 -10.49 -1.86
CA LEU A 209 24.82 -9.95 -0.55
C LEU A 209 25.94 -10.14 0.49
N ILE A 210 26.55 -11.33 0.57
CA ILE A 210 27.68 -11.60 1.46
C ILE A 210 28.85 -10.67 1.14
N ARG A 211 29.20 -10.52 -0.15
CA ARG A 211 30.26 -9.60 -0.58
C ARG A 211 29.99 -8.15 -0.14
N ALA A 212 28.75 -7.67 -0.31
CA ALA A 212 28.38 -6.32 0.10
C ALA A 212 28.56 -6.12 1.61
N VAL A 213 28.18 -7.10 2.44
CA VAL A 213 28.37 -7.07 3.89
C VAL A 213 29.84 -7.09 4.28
N GLU A 214 30.66 -7.95 3.65
CA GLU A 214 32.09 -8.02 3.90
C GLU A 214 32.84 -6.75 3.49
N GLU A 215 32.54 -6.20 2.31
CA GLU A 215 33.13 -4.93 1.86
C GLU A 215 32.82 -3.78 2.83
N ARG A 216 31.59 -3.75 3.31
CA ARG A 216 31.16 -2.79 4.33
C ARG A 216 31.96 -2.94 5.62
N ALA A 217 32.15 -4.17 6.08
CA ALA A 217 32.92 -4.49 7.30
C ALA A 217 34.41 -4.13 7.15
N LYS A 218 35.00 -4.29 5.94
CA LYS A 218 36.40 -3.94 5.66
C LYS A 218 36.64 -2.42 5.57
N LYS A 219 35.72 -1.67 4.92
CA LYS A 219 35.87 -0.21 4.70
C LYS A 219 35.71 0.63 5.97
N LYS A 220 34.87 0.20 6.89
CA LYS A 220 34.67 0.87 8.17
C LYS A 220 35.19 -0.02 9.28
N LYS A 221 36.03 0.50 10.19
CA LYS A 221 36.54 -0.20 11.37
C LYS A 221 35.46 -0.82 12.29
N ARG A 222 34.21 -0.90 11.84
CA ARG A 222 33.03 -1.36 12.56
C ARG A 222 32.28 -2.38 11.72
N LYS A 223 32.12 -3.60 12.26
CA LYS A 223 31.54 -4.78 11.62
C LYS A 223 30.00 -4.77 11.69
N PHE A 224 29.31 -3.72 11.22
CA PHE A 224 27.86 -3.75 11.18
C PHE A 224 27.34 -3.39 9.78
N ALA A 225 26.15 -3.88 9.45
CA ALA A 225 25.45 -3.51 8.24
C ALA A 225 23.93 -3.47 8.47
N ILE A 226 23.26 -2.58 7.76
CA ILE A 226 21.78 -2.48 7.71
C ILE A 226 21.31 -2.96 6.36
N ILE A 227 20.43 -3.96 6.37
CA ILE A 227 19.83 -4.55 5.18
C ILE A 227 18.32 -4.30 5.25
N ALA A 228 17.78 -3.47 4.39
CA ALA A 228 16.35 -3.28 4.22
C ALA A 228 15.81 -4.29 3.20
N VAL A 229 14.87 -5.13 3.61
CA VAL A 229 14.35 -6.23 2.80
C VAL A 229 12.84 -6.08 2.62
N ALA A 230 12.36 -6.01 1.39
CA ALA A 230 10.94 -6.13 1.12
C ALA A 230 10.45 -7.57 1.41
N GLU A 231 9.27 -7.72 2.02
CA GLU A 231 8.65 -9.04 2.28
C GLU A 231 8.53 -9.91 1.01
N GLY A 232 8.46 -9.26 -0.17
CA GLY A 232 8.40 -9.90 -1.48
C GLY A 232 9.75 -10.12 -2.15
N ALA A 233 10.88 -9.76 -1.54
CA ALA A 233 12.22 -9.93 -2.12
C ALA A 233 12.48 -11.39 -2.48
N MET A 234 13.24 -11.63 -3.55
CA MET A 234 13.47 -12.98 -4.07
C MET A 234 14.88 -13.15 -4.62
N THR A 235 15.38 -14.37 -4.58
CA THR A 235 16.63 -14.72 -5.25
C THR A 235 16.46 -14.78 -6.75
N THR A 236 17.59 -14.79 -7.49
CA THR A 236 17.59 -14.99 -8.95
C THR A 236 16.97 -16.33 -9.35
N GLU A 237 17.11 -17.39 -8.53
CA GLU A 237 16.50 -18.69 -8.74
C GLU A 237 14.99 -18.64 -8.52
N GLU A 238 14.53 -18.02 -7.43
CA GLU A 238 13.11 -17.82 -7.15
C GLU A 238 12.41 -16.98 -8.23
N ALA A 239 13.11 -16.02 -8.82
CA ALA A 239 12.58 -15.17 -9.89
C ALA A 239 12.27 -15.96 -11.18
N LYS A 240 12.96 -17.06 -11.43
CA LYS A 240 12.69 -17.96 -12.56
C LYS A 240 11.41 -18.79 -12.38
N LEU A 241 10.91 -18.90 -11.14
CA LEU A 241 9.72 -19.69 -10.81
C LEU A 241 8.43 -18.87 -11.03
N LYS A 242 7.41 -19.52 -11.63
CA LYS A 242 6.06 -18.94 -11.67
C LYS A 242 5.48 -18.84 -10.25
N GLY A 243 4.66 -17.82 -10.00
CA GLY A 243 4.18 -17.45 -8.67
C GLY A 243 3.65 -18.60 -7.79
N LYS A 244 2.89 -19.55 -8.36
CA LYS A 244 2.41 -20.73 -7.61
C LYS A 244 3.54 -21.68 -7.20
N LYS A 245 4.50 -21.94 -8.10
CA LYS A 245 5.67 -22.79 -7.79
C LYS A 245 6.56 -22.13 -6.74
N ARG A 246 6.81 -20.82 -6.87
CA ARG A 246 7.58 -20.08 -5.88
C ARG A 246 6.92 -20.11 -4.50
N ALA A 247 5.60 -19.91 -4.44
CA ALA A 247 4.86 -20.00 -3.17
C ALA A 247 4.94 -21.40 -2.54
N ALA A 248 4.92 -22.47 -3.35
CA ALA A 248 5.10 -23.85 -2.86
C ALA A 248 6.51 -24.07 -2.29
N VAL A 249 7.56 -23.65 -3.00
CA VAL A 249 8.95 -23.74 -2.52
C VAL A 249 9.12 -23.01 -1.19
N ARG A 250 8.60 -21.79 -1.07
CA ARG A 250 8.66 -21.01 0.17
C ARG A 250 7.87 -21.64 1.32
N ALA A 251 6.79 -22.35 1.04
CA ALA A 251 5.99 -23.04 2.05
C ALA A 251 6.70 -24.29 2.61
N GLU A 252 7.66 -24.85 1.87
CA GLU A 252 8.50 -25.97 2.31
C GLU A 252 9.74 -25.52 3.12
N GLU A 253 10.07 -24.20 3.09
CA GLU A 253 11.17 -23.65 3.86
C GLU A 253 10.85 -23.62 5.37
N THR A 254 11.85 -23.87 6.19
CA THR A 254 11.74 -23.81 7.66
C THR A 254 11.75 -22.37 8.21
N TYR A 255 12.06 -21.39 7.37
CA TYR A 255 12.17 -19.99 7.78
C TYR A 255 10.80 -19.30 7.83
N MET A 256 10.58 -18.49 8.86
CA MET A 256 9.34 -17.71 9.01
C MET A 256 9.15 -16.67 7.90
N SER A 257 10.25 -16.13 7.35
CA SER A 257 10.23 -15.18 6.24
C SER A 257 11.60 -15.14 5.53
N VAL A 258 11.64 -14.41 4.41
CA VAL A 258 12.87 -14.19 3.63
C VAL A 258 13.99 -13.57 4.46
N SER A 259 13.67 -12.70 5.40
CA SER A 259 14.65 -12.00 6.24
C SER A 259 15.34 -12.93 7.22
N TYR A 260 14.63 -13.92 7.77
CA TYR A 260 15.24 -14.93 8.64
C TYR A 260 16.23 -15.81 7.86
N ARG A 261 15.85 -16.20 6.63
CA ARG A 261 16.76 -16.95 5.75
C ARG A 261 18.03 -16.15 5.44
N ILE A 262 17.88 -14.87 5.07
CA ILE A 262 19.01 -13.98 4.77
C ILE A 262 19.92 -13.83 5.99
N ALA A 263 19.36 -13.57 7.16
CA ALA A 263 20.14 -13.39 8.39
C ALA A 263 20.96 -14.63 8.73
N ASP A 264 20.36 -15.81 8.64
CA ASP A 264 21.03 -17.08 8.90
C ASP A 264 22.18 -17.35 7.90
N GLN A 265 21.92 -17.17 6.61
CA GLN A 265 22.93 -17.36 5.56
C GLN A 265 24.11 -16.39 5.70
N ILE A 266 23.85 -15.13 6.04
CA ILE A 266 24.92 -14.16 6.29
C ILE A 266 25.74 -14.56 7.52
N GLN A 267 25.09 -14.92 8.61
CA GLN A 267 25.77 -15.32 9.83
C GLN A 267 26.65 -16.57 9.62
N GLN A 268 26.16 -17.56 8.90
CA GLN A 268 26.91 -18.77 8.58
C GLN A 268 28.15 -18.49 7.71
N ALA A 269 27.98 -17.60 6.70
CA ALA A 269 29.06 -17.31 5.76
C ALA A 269 30.13 -16.35 6.33
N THR A 270 29.73 -15.37 7.13
CA THR A 270 30.62 -14.28 7.57
C THR A 270 31.07 -14.41 9.03
N GLY A 271 30.38 -15.21 9.83
CA GLY A 271 30.56 -15.29 11.30
C GLY A 271 30.07 -14.01 12.03
N ILE A 272 29.50 -13.03 11.34
CA ILE A 272 28.98 -11.82 11.96
C ILE A 272 27.57 -12.10 12.49
N GLU A 273 27.35 -11.82 13.77
CA GLU A 273 26.04 -12.00 14.38
C GLU A 273 24.97 -11.20 13.63
N SER A 274 23.91 -11.89 13.17
CA SER A 274 22.83 -11.31 12.40
C SER A 274 21.51 -11.37 13.18
N ARG A 275 20.70 -10.32 13.11
CA ARG A 275 19.39 -10.21 13.75
C ARG A 275 18.34 -9.71 12.78
N VAL A 276 17.10 -10.14 12.98
CA VAL A 276 15.95 -9.74 12.17
C VAL A 276 15.04 -8.82 12.95
N VAL A 277 14.51 -7.81 12.28
CA VAL A 277 13.46 -6.92 12.78
C VAL A 277 12.33 -6.90 11.79
N VAL A 278 11.12 -7.22 12.23
CA VAL A 278 9.91 -7.23 11.40
C VAL A 278 8.87 -6.30 12.02
N PRO A 279 8.83 -5.01 11.66
CA PRO A 279 7.84 -4.07 12.18
C PRO A 279 6.40 -4.45 11.79
N GLY A 280 6.21 -5.15 10.66
CA GLY A 280 4.91 -5.68 10.25
C GLY A 280 3.83 -4.60 10.20
N HIS A 281 2.67 -4.85 10.81
CA HIS A 281 1.52 -3.95 10.81
C HIS A 281 1.74 -2.62 11.54
N TYR A 282 2.83 -2.45 12.29
CA TYR A 282 3.22 -1.15 12.83
C TYR A 282 3.32 -0.07 11.74
N GLN A 283 3.73 -0.45 10.53
CA GLN A 283 3.82 0.41 9.35
C GLN A 283 2.44 0.90 8.83
N ARG A 284 1.33 0.34 9.30
CA ARG A 284 -0.03 0.72 8.92
C ARG A 284 -0.73 1.62 9.93
N GLY A 285 -0.17 1.72 11.13
CA GLY A 285 -0.81 2.39 12.27
C GLY A 285 -0.47 3.88 12.39
N GLY A 286 -1.10 4.50 13.36
CA GLY A 286 -0.79 5.87 13.75
C GLY A 286 -1.45 6.96 12.92
N SER A 287 -1.14 8.20 13.27
CA SER A 287 -1.65 9.39 12.60
C SER A 287 -0.97 9.58 11.24
N PRO A 288 -1.71 10.02 10.20
CA PRO A 288 -1.09 10.30 8.91
C PRO A 288 -0.07 11.44 9.01
N SER A 289 1.01 11.32 8.24
CA SER A 289 2.00 12.38 8.07
C SER A 289 1.37 13.64 7.49
N PRO A 290 1.97 14.83 7.65
CA PRO A 290 1.49 16.05 7.01
C PRO A 290 1.33 15.90 5.49
N TYR A 291 2.24 15.16 4.85
CA TYR A 291 2.15 14.88 3.42
C TYR A 291 0.88 14.10 3.06
N ASP A 292 0.62 12.99 3.76
CA ASP A 292 -0.56 12.17 3.49
C ASP A 292 -1.88 12.85 3.86
N ARG A 293 -1.90 13.73 4.88
CA ARG A 293 -3.08 14.58 5.17
C ARG A 293 -3.39 15.51 4.00
N LEU A 294 -2.36 16.17 3.45
CA LEU A 294 -2.51 17.05 2.29
C LEU A 294 -2.94 16.28 1.05
N LEU A 295 -2.24 15.20 0.72
CA LEU A 295 -2.54 14.34 -0.43
C LEU A 295 -3.97 13.78 -0.36
N SER A 296 -4.34 13.22 0.79
CA SER A 296 -5.69 12.69 1.03
C SER A 296 -6.77 13.75 0.88
N THR A 297 -6.53 14.97 1.38
CA THR A 297 -7.46 16.09 1.24
C THR A 297 -7.63 16.49 -0.23
N ARG A 298 -6.53 16.60 -0.99
CA ARG A 298 -6.55 16.92 -2.43
C ARG A 298 -7.28 15.84 -3.23
N PHE A 299 -7.04 14.57 -2.92
CA PHE A 299 -7.72 13.46 -3.60
C PHE A 299 -9.22 13.45 -3.28
N GLY A 300 -9.58 13.73 -2.02
CA GLY A 300 -10.99 13.82 -1.63
C GLY A 300 -11.71 14.97 -2.31
N GLU A 301 -11.09 16.15 -2.39
CA GLU A 301 -11.63 17.31 -3.09
C GLU A 301 -11.81 17.04 -4.58
N TYR A 302 -10.82 16.42 -5.22
CA TYR A 302 -10.91 16.09 -6.64
C TYR A 302 -12.01 15.05 -6.93
N ALA A 303 -12.21 14.09 -6.04
CA ALA A 303 -13.33 13.15 -6.15
C ALA A 303 -14.69 13.86 -6.07
N ALA A 304 -14.82 14.88 -5.22
CA ALA A 304 -16.04 15.72 -5.16
C ALA A 304 -16.27 16.47 -6.48
N ARG A 305 -15.23 16.97 -7.14
CA ARG A 305 -15.36 17.57 -8.48
C ARG A 305 -15.80 16.56 -9.53
N LEU A 306 -15.22 15.33 -9.52
CA LEU A 306 -15.66 14.27 -10.43
C LEU A 306 -17.14 13.93 -10.25
N ILE A 307 -17.65 13.95 -9.01
CA ILE A 307 -19.10 13.78 -8.74
C ILE A 307 -19.91 14.94 -9.30
N LEU A 308 -19.46 16.19 -9.10
CA LEU A 308 -20.15 17.38 -9.61
C LEU A 308 -20.25 17.34 -11.14
N GLU A 309 -19.17 16.93 -11.81
CA GLU A 309 -19.05 16.82 -13.26
C GLU A 309 -19.64 15.52 -13.84
N GLU A 310 -20.19 14.64 -12.99
CA GLU A 310 -20.74 13.32 -13.38
C GLU A 310 -19.76 12.41 -14.12
N LYS A 311 -18.46 12.55 -13.79
CA LYS A 311 -17.37 11.76 -14.35
C LYS A 311 -17.16 10.48 -13.55
N TYR A 312 -17.96 9.47 -13.81
CA TYR A 312 -17.88 8.17 -13.14
C TYR A 312 -17.01 7.16 -13.90
N GLY A 313 -16.79 5.98 -13.30
CA GLY A 313 -15.91 4.93 -13.83
C GLY A 313 -14.44 5.33 -13.83
N ARG A 314 -14.04 6.24 -12.93
CA ARG A 314 -12.70 6.80 -12.82
C ARG A 314 -12.07 6.53 -11.46
N THR A 315 -10.76 6.69 -11.39
CA THR A 315 -10.00 6.75 -10.14
C THR A 315 -9.13 8.00 -10.12
N VAL A 316 -9.10 8.65 -8.96
CA VAL A 316 -8.21 9.80 -8.74
C VAL A 316 -6.76 9.37 -8.86
N ALA A 317 -5.90 10.24 -9.30
CA ALA A 317 -4.47 10.00 -9.47
C ALA A 317 -3.65 11.27 -9.22
N MET A 318 -2.37 11.09 -8.94
CA MET A 318 -1.37 12.16 -8.92
C MET A 318 -0.41 11.96 -10.09
N LYS A 319 -0.09 13.04 -10.81
CA LYS A 319 0.99 13.07 -11.80
C LYS A 319 1.81 14.34 -11.60
N GLY A 320 3.06 14.16 -11.17
CA GLY A 320 3.86 15.27 -10.63
C GLY A 320 3.12 15.90 -9.45
N ASP A 321 2.88 17.19 -9.52
CA ASP A 321 2.14 17.95 -8.49
C ASP A 321 0.65 18.17 -8.83
N VAL A 322 0.14 17.56 -9.90
CA VAL A 322 -1.24 17.75 -10.36
C VAL A 322 -2.09 16.54 -10.02
N VAL A 323 -3.24 16.79 -9.34
CA VAL A 323 -4.27 15.78 -9.17
C VAL A 323 -5.06 15.66 -10.45
N THR A 324 -5.22 14.45 -10.93
CA THR A 324 -5.93 14.08 -12.16
C THR A 324 -6.71 12.78 -11.93
N ASP A 325 -7.20 12.17 -12.99
CA ASP A 325 -7.89 10.89 -12.93
C ASP A 325 -7.53 9.97 -14.10
N ASN A 326 -7.75 8.69 -13.91
CA ASN A 326 -7.68 7.67 -14.96
C ASN A 326 -9.01 6.93 -15.05
N ARG A 327 -9.30 6.29 -16.17
CA ARG A 327 -10.41 5.33 -16.25
C ARG A 327 -10.10 4.09 -15.42
N LEU A 328 -11.07 3.61 -14.65
CA LEU A 328 -10.89 2.38 -13.84
C LEU A 328 -10.48 1.17 -14.69
N CYS A 329 -11.03 1.04 -15.90
CA CYS A 329 -10.70 -0.05 -16.82
C CYS A 329 -9.24 -0.02 -17.31
N GLU A 330 -8.58 1.13 -17.29
CA GLU A 330 -7.19 1.28 -17.71
C GLU A 330 -6.20 0.91 -16.61
N VAL A 331 -6.59 1.04 -15.35
CA VAL A 331 -5.70 0.83 -14.19
C VAL A 331 -6.00 -0.48 -13.44
N ALA A 332 -7.26 -0.91 -13.41
CA ALA A 332 -7.68 -2.08 -12.66
C ALA A 332 -6.92 -3.35 -13.11
N GLY A 333 -6.28 -4.00 -12.17
CA GLY A 333 -5.52 -5.24 -12.43
C GLY A 333 -4.06 -5.03 -12.83
N LYS A 334 -3.63 -3.80 -13.07
CA LYS A 334 -2.22 -3.48 -13.30
C LYS A 334 -1.53 -3.11 -11.99
N THR A 335 -0.25 -3.44 -11.89
CA THR A 335 0.59 -3.11 -10.71
C THR A 335 1.72 -2.19 -11.15
N LYS A 336 1.97 -1.15 -10.38
CA LYS A 336 3.11 -0.26 -10.57
C LYS A 336 4.31 -0.83 -9.81
N PHE A 337 5.24 -1.42 -10.56
CA PHE A 337 6.49 -1.94 -10.04
C PHE A 337 7.60 -0.88 -10.05
N VAL A 338 8.62 -1.06 -9.21
CA VAL A 338 9.87 -0.31 -9.31
C VAL A 338 10.61 -0.77 -10.58
N SER A 339 10.78 0.12 -11.55
CA SER A 339 11.62 -0.20 -12.70
C SER A 339 13.10 -0.28 -12.26
N PRO A 340 13.86 -1.31 -12.69
CA PRO A 340 15.31 -1.33 -12.45
C PRO A 340 16.05 -0.09 -12.96
N GLY A 341 15.53 0.57 -14.00
CA GLY A 341 16.02 1.85 -14.52
C GLY A 341 15.46 3.09 -13.80
N ASN A 342 14.75 2.93 -12.68
CA ASN A 342 14.23 4.05 -11.91
C ASN A 342 15.39 4.92 -11.37
N GLN A 343 15.24 6.25 -11.45
CA GLN A 343 16.26 7.19 -11.01
C GLN A 343 16.67 6.99 -9.53
N LEU A 344 15.70 6.67 -8.64
CA LEU A 344 16.02 6.45 -7.23
C LEU A 344 16.87 5.20 -7.02
N VAL A 345 16.67 4.13 -7.83
CA VAL A 345 17.55 2.95 -7.82
C VAL A 345 18.97 3.33 -8.25
N SER A 346 19.10 4.12 -9.33
CA SER A 346 20.40 4.61 -9.79
C SER A 346 21.05 5.52 -8.74
N THR A 347 20.30 6.40 -8.11
CA THR A 347 20.77 7.26 -7.01
C THR A 347 21.27 6.41 -5.85
N ALA A 348 20.53 5.40 -5.42
CA ALA A 348 20.93 4.50 -4.34
C ALA A 348 22.24 3.78 -4.66
N LYS A 349 22.37 3.22 -5.86
CA LYS A 349 23.63 2.58 -6.32
C LYS A 349 24.80 3.58 -6.34
N ASN A 350 24.60 4.80 -6.82
CA ASN A 350 25.65 5.84 -6.92
C ASN A 350 26.14 6.32 -5.54
N VAL A 351 25.31 6.26 -4.50
CA VAL A 351 25.74 6.54 -3.12
C VAL A 351 26.28 5.32 -2.38
N GLY A 352 26.41 4.19 -3.07
CA GLY A 352 27.05 2.97 -2.57
C GLY A 352 26.13 1.96 -1.89
N ILE A 353 24.81 2.06 -2.10
CA ILE A 353 23.85 1.06 -1.62
C ILE A 353 23.83 -0.12 -2.60
N SER A 354 23.98 -1.34 -2.10
CA SER A 354 23.88 -2.56 -2.88
C SER A 354 22.43 -3.04 -3.00
N PHE A 355 22.09 -3.66 -4.14
CA PHE A 355 20.82 -4.38 -4.31
C PHE A 355 21.00 -5.90 -4.33
N GLY A 356 22.23 -6.39 -4.11
CA GLY A 356 22.53 -7.82 -4.14
C GLY A 356 22.54 -8.42 -5.55
N ASP A 357 22.55 -7.60 -6.57
CA ASP A 357 22.56 -7.96 -8.00
C ASP A 357 23.97 -8.03 -8.61
#